data_4ee2ec7613d06756e28bd654c8786837
#
_entry.id   4ee2ec7613d06756e28bd654c8786837
#
_cell.length_a   1.000
_cell.length_b   1.000
_cell.length_c   1.000
_cell.angle_alpha   90.00
_cell.angle_beta   90.00
_cell.angle_gamma   90.00
#
_symmetry.space_group_name_H-M   'P 1'
#
loop_
_entity.id
_entity.type
_entity.pdbx_description
1 polymer ?
#
loop_
_entity_poly.entity_id
_entity_poly.type
_entity_poly.pdbx_seq_one_letter_code
_entity_poly.pdbx_strand_id
1 'polypeptide(L)'
;MEKQIEYKADTHEYLYGNEKFNSVTELASLYSKLNTEWLQAHPEYAARGTLVHDELSKYVDGELGIADMQYELSKQIAAYLVPSKSMKSEVIVYNTEHHYAGTADVVRVNGLLVESIVDFKTGTHRNKLYEQCQLSLYLLALKDMGYNTDNTKLFVLAPDGYHEYQPLSWDRMQQLEEGDLAPDDDALTDIQRLVARSEMLRPFQEEFETIQSELRQLLVGQFESKKASTFVYNDYMYTYLEPSVRKSVDTAKMKEAGIYEDYIKETPTVASVRITKRKTDDKH
;
A
#
# COMPACT_ATOMS: atom_id res chain seq x y z
N MET A 1 2.10 15.33 -41.50
CA MET A 1 2.25 15.80 -40.11
C MET A 1 2.38 14.54 -39.25
N GLU A 2 3.47 14.41 -38.52
CA GLU A 2 3.61 13.36 -37.52
C GLU A 2 2.50 13.55 -36.49
N LYS A 3 1.74 12.50 -36.20
CA LYS A 3 0.77 12.50 -35.11
C LYS A 3 1.53 12.62 -33.81
N GLN A 4 1.18 13.55 -32.96
CA GLN A 4 1.73 13.70 -31.62
C GLN A 4 0.64 13.36 -30.59
N ILE A 5 1.06 12.81 -29.43
CA ILE A 5 0.16 12.63 -28.31
C ILE A 5 -0.12 13.98 -27.66
N GLU A 6 -1.39 14.27 -27.37
CA GLU A 6 -1.83 15.44 -26.63
C GLU A 6 -2.50 14.98 -25.33
N TYR A 7 -2.08 15.56 -24.22
CA TYR A 7 -2.74 15.35 -22.93
C TYR A 7 -3.65 16.53 -22.60
N LYS A 8 -4.93 16.26 -22.35
CA LYS A 8 -5.91 17.24 -21.90
C LYS A 8 -6.07 17.16 -20.38
N ALA A 9 -5.49 18.10 -19.66
CA ALA A 9 -5.46 18.12 -18.21
C ALA A 9 -6.85 18.28 -17.55
N ASP A 10 -7.77 18.99 -18.20
CA ASP A 10 -9.14 19.22 -17.73
C ASP A 10 -10.03 17.96 -17.77
N THR A 11 -9.80 17.07 -18.74
CA THR A 11 -10.53 15.79 -18.88
C THR A 11 -9.71 14.57 -18.56
N HIS A 12 -8.41 14.73 -18.27
CA HIS A 12 -7.43 13.64 -18.09
C HIS A 12 -7.39 12.65 -19.28
N GLU A 13 -7.53 13.17 -20.50
CA GLU A 13 -7.58 12.36 -21.71
C GLU A 13 -6.29 12.48 -22.52
N TYR A 14 -5.89 11.37 -23.13
CA TYR A 14 -4.78 11.30 -24.07
C TYR A 14 -5.34 11.14 -25.48
N LEU A 15 -4.92 12.02 -26.40
CA LEU A 15 -5.34 12.00 -27.80
C LEU A 15 -4.12 11.80 -28.70
N TYR A 16 -4.17 10.81 -29.59
CA TYR A 16 -3.19 10.63 -30.66
C TYR A 16 -3.82 11.04 -32.00
N GLY A 17 -3.57 12.28 -32.38
CA GLY A 17 -4.37 12.94 -33.43
C GLY A 17 -5.80 13.21 -32.95
N ASN A 18 -6.78 12.51 -33.54
CA ASN A 18 -8.20 12.61 -33.12
C ASN A 18 -8.68 11.34 -32.38
N GLU A 19 -7.79 10.41 -32.12
CA GLU A 19 -8.11 9.12 -31.46
C GLU A 19 -7.83 9.19 -29.97
N LYS A 20 -8.83 8.82 -29.17
CA LYS A 20 -8.67 8.73 -27.72
C LYS A 20 -7.98 7.42 -27.37
N PHE A 21 -6.88 7.53 -26.62
CA PHE A 21 -6.14 6.41 -26.07
C PHE A 21 -6.61 6.10 -24.64
N ASN A 22 -6.59 4.83 -24.27
CA ASN A 22 -6.83 4.42 -22.89
C ASN A 22 -5.72 4.97 -21.98
N SER A 23 -6.05 5.29 -20.73
CA SER A 23 -4.99 5.69 -19.80
C SER A 23 -4.28 4.47 -19.22
N VAL A 24 -2.98 4.60 -18.95
CA VAL A 24 -2.20 3.59 -18.21
C VAL A 24 -2.85 3.24 -16.89
N THR A 25 -3.40 4.23 -16.18
CA THR A 25 -4.08 4.03 -14.89
C THR A 25 -5.34 3.17 -15.02
N GLU A 26 -6.14 3.39 -16.07
CA GLU A 26 -7.34 2.57 -16.36
C GLU A 26 -6.96 1.13 -16.67
N LEU A 27 -5.97 0.91 -17.57
CA LEU A 27 -5.52 -0.43 -17.92
C LEU A 27 -4.88 -1.16 -16.73
N ALA A 28 -4.04 -0.48 -15.94
CA ALA A 28 -3.46 -1.06 -14.74
C ALA A 28 -4.53 -1.48 -13.73
N SER A 29 -5.60 -0.68 -13.57
CA SER A 29 -6.74 -1.03 -12.71
C SER A 29 -7.50 -2.25 -13.23
N LEU A 30 -7.69 -2.33 -14.55
CA LEU A 30 -8.36 -3.47 -15.20
C LEU A 30 -7.57 -4.76 -14.99
N TYR A 31 -6.28 -4.78 -15.32
CA TYR A 31 -5.42 -5.95 -15.21
C TYR A 31 -5.20 -6.41 -13.78
N SER A 32 -5.10 -5.49 -12.82
CA SER A 32 -4.94 -5.82 -11.40
C SER A 32 -6.26 -6.08 -10.67
N LYS A 33 -7.41 -5.92 -11.34
CA LYS A 33 -8.76 -6.00 -10.74
C LYS A 33 -8.91 -5.09 -9.51
N LEU A 34 -8.26 -3.91 -9.56
CA LEU A 34 -8.32 -2.95 -8.48
C LEU A 34 -9.73 -2.35 -8.38
N ASN A 35 -10.37 -2.50 -7.22
CA ASN A 35 -11.61 -1.79 -6.95
C ASN A 35 -11.31 -0.31 -6.68
N THR A 36 -11.76 0.57 -7.55
CA THR A 36 -11.57 2.03 -7.47
C THR A 36 -12.73 2.76 -6.80
N GLU A 37 -13.82 2.09 -6.43
CA GLU A 37 -15.02 2.72 -5.84
C GLU A 37 -14.69 3.49 -4.57
N TRP A 38 -13.80 2.92 -3.72
CA TRP A 38 -13.39 3.61 -2.49
C TRP A 38 -12.66 4.92 -2.81
N LEU A 39 -11.77 4.92 -3.79
CA LEU A 39 -11.01 6.13 -4.18
C LEU A 39 -11.94 7.19 -4.78
N GLN A 40 -12.95 6.77 -5.56
CA GLN A 40 -13.96 7.67 -6.10
C GLN A 40 -14.83 8.29 -5.00
N ALA A 41 -15.10 7.55 -3.92
CA ALA A 41 -15.82 8.04 -2.76
C ALA A 41 -15.00 8.99 -1.87
N HIS A 42 -13.66 9.04 -2.05
CA HIS A 42 -12.75 9.82 -1.21
C HIS A 42 -11.79 10.67 -2.06
N PRO A 43 -12.30 11.68 -2.80
CA PRO A 43 -11.51 12.50 -3.73
C PRO A 43 -10.39 13.31 -3.04
N GLU A 44 -10.48 13.53 -1.74
CA GLU A 44 -9.44 14.21 -0.94
C GLU A 44 -8.09 13.48 -0.97
N TYR A 45 -8.09 12.15 -1.08
CA TYR A 45 -6.84 11.38 -1.21
C TYR A 45 -6.19 11.58 -2.57
N ALA A 46 -6.98 11.63 -3.64
CA ALA A 46 -6.48 11.92 -4.97
C ALA A 46 -5.91 13.35 -5.05
N ALA A 47 -6.63 14.34 -4.51
CA ALA A 47 -6.17 15.73 -4.47
C ALA A 47 -4.86 15.88 -3.69
N ARG A 48 -4.73 15.22 -2.53
CA ARG A 48 -3.48 15.20 -1.76
C ARG A 48 -2.35 14.54 -2.56
N GLY A 49 -2.64 13.43 -3.25
CA GLY A 49 -1.67 12.76 -4.12
C GLY A 49 -1.11 13.72 -5.17
N THR A 50 -1.97 14.44 -5.88
CA THR A 50 -1.57 15.42 -6.91
C THR A 50 -0.63 16.48 -6.35
N LEU A 51 -0.90 17.03 -5.17
CA LEU A 51 -0.05 18.05 -4.55
C LEU A 51 1.35 17.51 -4.18
N VAL A 52 1.42 16.27 -3.72
CA VAL A 52 2.69 15.61 -3.40
C VAL A 52 3.49 15.33 -4.68
N HIS A 53 2.83 14.85 -5.74
CA HIS A 53 3.48 14.61 -7.03
C HIS A 53 4.02 15.90 -7.65
N ASP A 54 3.29 17.02 -7.56
CA ASP A 54 3.76 18.34 -8.04
C ASP A 54 5.04 18.78 -7.31
N GLU A 55 5.14 18.62 -5.99
CA GLU A 55 6.37 18.96 -5.27
C GLU A 55 7.53 18.04 -5.65
N LEU A 56 7.27 16.73 -5.80
CA LEU A 56 8.29 15.75 -6.17
C LEU A 56 8.79 15.96 -7.60
N SER A 57 7.90 16.33 -8.54
CA SER A 57 8.25 16.70 -9.90
C SER A 57 9.21 17.90 -9.90
N LYS A 58 8.85 18.99 -9.21
CA LYS A 58 9.70 20.18 -9.05
C LYS A 58 11.06 19.86 -8.40
N TYR A 59 11.08 18.92 -7.47
CA TYR A 59 12.32 18.44 -6.85
C TYR A 59 13.21 17.71 -7.85
N VAL A 60 12.64 16.82 -8.67
CA VAL A 60 13.36 16.09 -9.73
C VAL A 60 13.95 17.06 -10.73
N ASP A 61 13.21 18.12 -11.11
CA ASP A 61 13.64 19.14 -12.07
C ASP A 61 14.62 20.17 -11.47
N GLY A 62 14.88 20.09 -10.16
CA GLY A 62 15.80 20.99 -9.45
C GLY A 62 15.22 22.36 -9.14
N GLU A 63 13.92 22.53 -9.23
CA GLU A 63 13.20 23.79 -8.96
C GLU A 63 12.85 23.94 -7.47
N LEU A 64 12.77 22.84 -6.72
CA LEU A 64 12.42 22.82 -5.30
C LEU A 64 13.43 22.00 -4.50
N GLY A 65 13.87 22.51 -3.35
CA GLY A 65 14.69 21.77 -2.39
C GLY A 65 13.84 20.98 -1.39
N ILE A 66 14.34 19.88 -0.82
CA ILE A 66 13.63 19.11 0.22
C ILE A 66 13.22 19.99 1.39
N ALA A 67 14.08 20.94 1.80
CA ALA A 67 13.79 21.84 2.91
C ALA A 67 12.62 22.78 2.66
N ASP A 68 12.33 23.07 1.40
CA ASP A 68 11.30 24.03 0.97
C ASP A 68 9.97 23.36 0.66
N MET A 69 9.90 22.02 0.68
CA MET A 69 8.66 21.25 0.50
C MET A 69 7.67 21.54 1.62
N GLN A 70 6.39 21.65 1.27
CA GLN A 70 5.31 21.91 2.23
C GLN A 70 4.75 20.63 2.85
N TYR A 71 4.73 19.55 2.06
CA TYR A 71 4.14 18.28 2.50
C TYR A 71 5.20 17.34 3.09
N GLU A 72 4.93 16.85 4.30
CA GLU A 72 5.82 15.88 4.95
C GLU A 72 5.97 14.57 4.15
N LEU A 73 4.92 14.15 3.45
CA LEU A 73 4.97 13.00 2.55
C LEU A 73 5.96 13.20 1.41
N SER A 74 6.00 14.39 0.82
CA SER A 74 6.98 14.72 -0.24
C SER A 74 8.41 14.60 0.29
N LYS A 75 8.68 15.11 1.50
CA LYS A 75 10.01 15.02 2.13
C LYS A 75 10.42 13.57 2.38
N GLN A 76 9.50 12.76 2.88
CA GLN A 76 9.73 11.33 3.15
C GLN A 76 10.06 10.58 1.87
N ILE A 77 9.31 10.80 0.79
CA ILE A 77 9.55 10.15 -0.51
C ILE A 77 10.83 10.68 -1.16
N ALA A 78 11.06 12.01 -1.14
CA ALA A 78 12.26 12.64 -1.69
C ALA A 78 13.56 12.15 -1.03
N ALA A 79 13.52 11.71 0.22
CA ALA A 79 14.67 11.16 0.93
C ALA A 79 15.25 9.90 0.26
N TYR A 80 14.47 9.19 -0.54
CA TYR A 80 14.89 8.02 -1.29
C TYR A 80 15.34 8.33 -2.73
N LEU A 81 15.28 9.59 -3.17
CA LEU A 81 15.58 10.00 -4.53
C LEU A 81 16.67 11.07 -4.55
N VAL A 82 17.69 10.83 -5.34
CA VAL A 82 18.73 11.85 -5.62
C VAL A 82 18.54 12.32 -7.06
N PRO A 83 18.04 13.56 -7.29
CA PRO A 83 17.85 14.10 -8.62
C PRO A 83 19.14 14.13 -9.44
N SER A 84 19.03 13.92 -10.73
CA SER A 84 20.15 14.03 -11.67
C SER A 84 19.65 14.55 -13.02
N LYS A 85 20.58 15.11 -13.82
CA LYS A 85 20.26 15.62 -15.17
C LYS A 85 19.72 14.57 -16.13
N SER A 86 19.90 13.28 -15.83
CA SER A 86 19.36 12.17 -16.63
C SER A 86 17.92 11.83 -16.26
N MET A 87 17.37 12.40 -15.18
CA MET A 87 15.96 12.24 -14.80
C MET A 87 15.10 13.30 -15.48
N LYS A 88 13.90 12.87 -15.86
CA LYS A 88 12.83 13.74 -16.39
C LYS A 88 11.57 13.41 -15.62
N SER A 89 10.88 14.45 -15.15
CA SER A 89 9.59 14.31 -14.47
C SER A 89 8.44 14.37 -15.46
N GLU A 90 7.27 13.88 -15.06
CA GLU A 90 5.98 13.98 -15.77
C GLU A 90 6.10 13.62 -17.28
N VAL A 91 6.75 12.50 -17.57
CA VAL A 91 7.04 12.08 -18.94
C VAL A 91 5.80 11.44 -19.55
N ILE A 92 5.23 12.09 -20.58
CA ILE A 92 4.14 11.50 -21.36
C ILE A 92 4.69 10.36 -22.22
N VAL A 93 4.13 9.17 -22.04
CA VAL A 93 4.46 7.97 -22.79
C VAL A 93 3.22 7.40 -23.46
N TYR A 94 3.41 6.73 -24.60
CA TYR A 94 2.30 6.14 -25.33
C TYR A 94 2.72 4.88 -26.08
N ASN A 95 1.74 4.03 -26.33
CA ASN A 95 1.90 2.82 -27.13
C ASN A 95 0.86 2.84 -28.25
N THR A 96 1.35 2.88 -29.51
CA THR A 96 0.52 2.95 -30.69
C THR A 96 -0.03 1.60 -31.12
N GLU A 97 0.64 0.50 -30.75
CA GLU A 97 0.20 -0.87 -31.03
C GLU A 97 -1.04 -1.22 -30.19
N HIS A 98 -1.03 -0.82 -28.92
CA HIS A 98 -2.08 -1.19 -27.96
C HIS A 98 -2.99 0.00 -27.56
N HIS A 99 -2.86 1.14 -28.21
CA HIS A 99 -3.71 2.33 -28.10
C HIS A 99 -3.88 2.84 -26.66
N TYR A 100 -2.78 3.04 -25.95
CA TYR A 100 -2.80 3.63 -24.62
C TYR A 100 -1.68 4.66 -24.42
N ALA A 101 -1.88 5.54 -23.44
CA ALA A 101 -0.91 6.55 -23.04
C ALA A 101 -0.99 6.82 -21.53
N GLY A 102 0.03 7.46 -21.01
CA GLY A 102 0.08 7.86 -19.60
C GLY A 102 1.20 8.84 -19.33
N THR A 103 1.26 9.33 -18.11
CA THR A 103 2.34 10.18 -17.62
C THR A 103 3.12 9.41 -16.55
N ALA A 104 4.39 9.14 -16.81
CA ALA A 104 5.28 8.50 -15.86
C ALA A 104 5.92 9.58 -14.97
N ASP A 105 5.85 9.42 -13.66
CA ASP A 105 6.30 10.43 -12.70
C ASP A 105 7.77 10.78 -12.89
N VAL A 106 8.65 9.78 -13.05
CA VAL A 106 10.07 9.99 -13.35
C VAL A 106 10.58 8.91 -14.30
N VAL A 107 11.29 9.34 -15.34
CA VAL A 107 12.04 8.45 -16.24
C VAL A 107 13.50 8.88 -16.23
N ARG A 108 14.40 7.97 -15.92
CA ARG A 108 15.84 8.21 -16.02
C ARG A 108 16.34 7.68 -17.35
N VAL A 109 16.91 8.59 -18.15
CA VAL A 109 17.39 8.26 -19.51
C VAL A 109 18.86 8.65 -19.71
N ASN A 110 19.58 7.82 -20.45
CA ASN A 110 20.92 8.12 -20.93
C ASN A 110 20.97 7.89 -22.46
N GLY A 111 20.82 8.98 -23.21
CA GLY A 111 20.55 8.91 -24.64
C GLY A 111 19.21 8.23 -24.93
N LEU A 112 19.22 7.09 -25.61
CA LEU A 112 18.02 6.27 -25.85
C LEU A 112 17.83 5.15 -24.82
N LEU A 113 18.79 4.94 -23.92
CA LEU A 113 18.69 3.91 -22.88
C LEU A 113 17.85 4.45 -21.72
N VAL A 114 16.79 3.73 -21.37
CA VAL A 114 16.02 3.96 -20.17
C VAL A 114 16.66 3.15 -19.02
N GLU A 115 17.23 3.84 -18.04
CA GLU A 115 17.89 3.21 -16.90
C GLU A 115 16.86 2.79 -15.83
N SER A 116 15.88 3.67 -15.56
CA SER A 116 14.80 3.37 -14.60
C SER A 116 13.54 4.18 -14.87
N ILE A 117 12.42 3.63 -14.41
CA ILE A 117 11.11 4.29 -14.31
C ILE A 117 10.74 4.29 -12.83
N VAL A 118 10.29 5.44 -12.34
CA VAL A 118 9.87 5.63 -10.95
C VAL A 118 8.45 6.17 -10.92
N ASP A 119 7.61 5.62 -10.06
CA ASP A 119 6.26 6.06 -9.80
C ASP A 119 6.13 6.38 -8.29
N PHE A 120 5.46 7.48 -7.97
CA PHE A 120 5.29 7.93 -6.60
C PHE A 120 3.96 7.44 -6.04
N LYS A 121 3.98 6.94 -4.81
CA LYS A 121 2.76 6.54 -4.09
C LYS A 121 2.71 7.20 -2.72
N THR A 122 1.58 7.84 -2.42
CA THR A 122 1.35 8.55 -1.16
C THR A 122 0.58 7.73 -0.12
N GLY A 123 0.03 6.59 -0.54
CA GLY A 123 -0.75 5.69 0.31
C GLY A 123 0.11 4.66 1.04
N THR A 124 -0.35 4.26 2.24
CA THR A 124 0.26 3.16 3.01
C THR A 124 -0.30 1.78 2.64
N HIS A 125 -1.51 1.75 2.08
CA HIS A 125 -2.13 0.53 1.56
C HIS A 125 -1.90 0.48 0.05
N ARG A 126 -1.00 -0.39 -0.36
CA ARG A 126 -0.54 -0.48 -1.74
C ARG A 126 -1.03 -1.76 -2.40
N ASN A 127 -1.45 -1.65 -3.66
CA ASN A 127 -1.74 -2.80 -4.50
C ASN A 127 -0.52 -3.09 -5.39
N LYS A 128 0.29 -4.06 -4.99
CA LYS A 128 1.54 -4.40 -5.69
C LYS A 128 1.33 -4.79 -7.15
N LEU A 129 0.26 -5.54 -7.45
CA LEU A 129 -0.04 -5.94 -8.82
C LEU A 129 -0.43 -4.74 -9.68
N TYR A 130 -1.22 -3.80 -9.15
CA TYR A 130 -1.54 -2.56 -9.83
C TYR A 130 -0.28 -1.75 -10.18
N GLU A 131 0.60 -1.57 -9.19
CA GLU A 131 1.87 -0.84 -9.36
C GLU A 131 2.76 -1.52 -10.40
N GLN A 132 2.86 -2.83 -10.37
CA GLN A 132 3.61 -3.62 -11.33
C GLN A 132 3.03 -3.50 -12.74
N CYS A 133 1.71 -3.60 -12.92
CA CYS A 133 1.04 -3.38 -14.20
C CYS A 133 1.30 -1.96 -14.73
N GLN A 134 1.14 -0.94 -13.88
CA GLN A 134 1.34 0.46 -14.23
C GLN A 134 2.77 0.72 -14.75
N LEU A 135 3.78 0.30 -14.01
CA LEU A 135 5.18 0.45 -14.38
C LEU A 135 5.52 -0.34 -15.65
N SER A 136 4.94 -1.53 -15.83
CA SER A 136 5.14 -2.35 -17.02
C SER A 136 4.53 -1.71 -18.27
N LEU A 137 3.36 -1.10 -18.15
CA LEU A 137 2.75 -0.33 -19.24
C LEU A 137 3.61 0.88 -19.63
N TYR A 138 4.18 1.61 -18.67
CA TYR A 138 5.13 2.68 -18.99
C TYR A 138 6.36 2.16 -19.73
N LEU A 139 6.91 1.03 -19.31
CA LEU A 139 8.06 0.40 -19.96
C LEU A 139 7.76 0.02 -21.40
N LEU A 140 6.61 -0.65 -21.65
CA LEU A 140 6.18 -1.05 -22.99
C LEU A 140 5.91 0.17 -23.88
N ALA A 141 5.36 1.25 -23.33
CA ALA A 141 5.15 2.49 -24.05
C ALA A 141 6.48 3.14 -24.48
N LEU A 142 7.45 3.24 -23.59
CA LEU A 142 8.79 3.76 -23.92
C LEU A 142 9.48 2.90 -24.97
N LYS A 143 9.30 1.59 -24.95
CA LYS A 143 9.81 0.68 -25.99
C LYS A 143 9.17 0.97 -27.35
N ASP A 144 7.85 1.14 -27.42
CA ASP A 144 7.12 1.52 -28.66
C ASP A 144 7.56 2.87 -29.19
N MET A 145 7.88 3.82 -28.30
CA MET A 145 8.44 5.13 -28.65
C MET A 145 9.89 5.07 -29.13
N GLY A 146 10.50 3.88 -29.22
CA GLY A 146 11.85 3.64 -29.76
C GLY A 146 13.00 3.77 -28.75
N TYR A 147 12.70 3.81 -27.46
CA TYR A 147 13.73 3.75 -26.43
C TYR A 147 14.25 2.30 -26.25
N ASN A 148 15.52 2.19 -25.88
CA ASN A 148 16.08 0.92 -25.40
C ASN A 148 15.68 0.75 -23.93
N THR A 149 14.90 -0.28 -23.65
CA THR A 149 14.39 -0.60 -22.31
C THR A 149 15.04 -1.85 -21.72
N ASP A 150 16.13 -2.33 -22.32
CA ASP A 150 16.85 -3.50 -21.81
C ASP A 150 17.43 -3.21 -20.42
N ASN A 151 17.12 -4.08 -19.45
CA ASN A 151 17.55 -3.97 -18.06
C ASN A 151 17.03 -2.71 -17.32
N THR A 152 15.99 -2.06 -17.81
CA THR A 152 15.33 -0.95 -17.11
C THR A 152 14.82 -1.41 -15.75
N LYS A 153 15.14 -0.63 -14.71
CA LYS A 153 14.65 -0.87 -13.36
C LYS A 153 13.32 -0.16 -13.14
N LEU A 154 12.38 -0.86 -12.53
CA LEU A 154 11.04 -0.35 -12.22
C LEU A 154 10.90 -0.13 -10.71
N PHE A 155 10.61 1.08 -10.30
CA PHE A 155 10.52 1.42 -8.89
C PHE A 155 9.21 2.14 -8.55
N VAL A 156 8.69 1.82 -7.38
CA VAL A 156 7.75 2.70 -6.67
C VAL A 156 8.48 3.31 -5.47
N LEU A 157 8.36 4.62 -5.33
CA LEU A 157 8.79 5.35 -4.13
C LEU A 157 7.56 5.73 -3.31
N ALA A 158 7.58 5.33 -2.04
CA ALA A 158 6.50 5.57 -1.09
C ALA A 158 7.09 6.01 0.27
N PRO A 159 6.27 6.46 1.22
CA PRO A 159 6.75 6.89 2.54
C PRO A 159 7.51 5.80 3.32
N ASP A 160 7.25 4.54 3.03
CA ASP A 160 7.89 3.37 3.65
C ASP A 160 9.16 2.90 2.92
N GLY A 161 9.56 3.56 1.83
CA GLY A 161 10.79 3.25 1.11
C GLY A 161 10.63 3.13 -0.41
N TYR A 162 11.64 2.52 -1.04
CA TYR A 162 11.58 2.15 -2.44
C TYR A 162 11.26 0.67 -2.61
N HIS A 163 10.53 0.34 -3.69
CA HIS A 163 10.12 -1.02 -4.01
C HIS A 163 10.41 -1.29 -5.48
N GLU A 164 11.23 -2.31 -5.74
CA GLU A 164 11.58 -2.72 -7.10
C GLU A 164 10.60 -3.77 -7.60
N TYR A 165 10.20 -3.65 -8.87
CA TYR A 165 9.28 -4.54 -9.55
C TYR A 165 9.93 -5.17 -10.79
N GLN A 166 9.55 -6.41 -11.09
CA GLN A 166 9.88 -7.03 -12.37
C GLN A 166 8.82 -6.63 -13.41
N PRO A 167 9.22 -6.38 -14.67
CA PRO A 167 8.29 -6.06 -15.72
C PRO A 167 7.39 -7.25 -16.07
N LEU A 168 6.11 -6.97 -16.32
CA LEU A 168 5.18 -7.93 -16.93
C LEU A 168 5.14 -7.73 -18.44
N SER A 169 5.01 -8.84 -19.20
CA SER A 169 4.71 -8.77 -20.63
C SER A 169 3.25 -8.37 -20.86
N TRP A 170 2.95 -7.88 -22.06
CA TRP A 170 1.59 -7.60 -22.46
C TRP A 170 0.69 -8.83 -22.33
N ASP A 171 1.12 -9.98 -22.86
CA ASP A 171 0.37 -11.23 -22.79
C ASP A 171 0.07 -11.64 -21.33
N ARG A 172 1.05 -11.42 -20.42
CA ARG A 172 0.84 -11.73 -19.01
C ARG A 172 -0.24 -10.84 -18.38
N MET A 173 -0.26 -9.56 -18.72
CA MET A 173 -1.31 -8.64 -18.25
C MET A 173 -2.69 -9.01 -18.80
N GLN A 174 -2.79 -9.45 -20.05
CA GLN A 174 -4.03 -9.97 -20.60
C GLN A 174 -4.53 -11.23 -19.88
N GLN A 175 -3.64 -12.17 -19.57
CA GLN A 175 -3.98 -13.36 -18.77
C GLN A 175 -4.53 -12.97 -17.38
N LEU A 176 -3.98 -11.94 -16.74
CA LEU A 176 -4.49 -11.43 -15.47
C LEU A 176 -5.91 -10.86 -15.61
N GLU A 177 -6.20 -10.16 -16.70
CA GLU A 177 -7.56 -9.67 -17.01
C GLU A 177 -8.54 -10.83 -17.18
N GLU A 178 -8.17 -11.88 -17.89
CA GLU A 178 -8.98 -13.09 -18.12
C GLU A 178 -9.22 -13.91 -16.84
N GLY A 179 -8.46 -13.63 -15.78
CA GLY A 179 -8.63 -14.27 -14.47
C GLY A 179 -7.59 -15.33 -14.15
N ASP A 180 -6.55 -15.46 -14.97
CA ASP A 180 -5.39 -16.27 -14.62
C ASP A 180 -4.58 -15.56 -13.55
N LEU A 181 -4.94 -15.81 -12.30
CA LEU A 181 -4.27 -15.29 -11.10
C LEU A 181 -3.10 -16.17 -10.65
N ALA A 182 -2.68 -17.14 -11.45
CA ALA A 182 -1.52 -17.93 -11.11
C ALA A 182 -0.32 -16.96 -10.92
N PRO A 183 0.31 -16.94 -9.74
CA PRO A 183 1.50 -16.12 -9.54
C PRO A 183 2.56 -16.52 -10.56
N ASP A 184 3.32 -15.55 -11.07
CA ASP A 184 4.56 -15.88 -11.75
C ASP A 184 5.49 -16.66 -10.81
N ASP A 185 6.52 -17.32 -11.36
CA ASP A 185 7.43 -18.16 -10.56
C ASP A 185 8.07 -17.39 -9.40
N ASP A 186 8.32 -16.09 -9.56
CA ASP A 186 8.91 -15.25 -8.50
C ASP A 186 7.89 -14.97 -7.38
N ALA A 187 6.63 -14.66 -7.74
CA ALA A 187 5.57 -14.47 -6.75
C ALA A 187 5.23 -15.78 -6.04
N LEU A 188 5.24 -16.91 -6.75
CA LEU A 188 5.07 -18.23 -6.15
C LEU A 188 6.20 -18.55 -5.17
N THR A 189 7.45 -18.23 -5.52
CA THR A 189 8.61 -18.38 -4.64
C THR A 189 8.48 -17.54 -3.38
N ASP A 190 8.03 -16.30 -3.49
CA ASP A 190 7.79 -15.41 -2.35
C ASP A 190 6.65 -15.92 -1.45
N ILE A 191 5.57 -16.41 -2.04
CA ILE A 191 4.47 -17.05 -1.30
C ILE A 191 4.98 -18.27 -0.55
N GLN A 192 5.71 -19.16 -1.22
CA GLN A 192 6.29 -20.36 -0.60
C GLN A 192 7.22 -20.01 0.56
N ARG A 193 8.08 -18.99 0.39
CA ARG A 193 8.98 -18.49 1.43
C ARG A 193 8.21 -17.92 2.62
N LEU A 194 7.16 -17.14 2.39
CA LEU A 194 6.32 -16.57 3.45
C LEU A 194 5.52 -17.64 4.18
N VAL A 195 4.98 -18.62 3.46
CA VAL A 195 4.29 -19.78 4.05
C VAL A 195 5.26 -20.58 4.92
N ALA A 196 6.44 -20.94 4.40
CA ALA A 196 7.45 -21.65 5.16
C ALA A 196 7.88 -20.88 6.41
N ARG A 197 8.06 -19.56 6.31
CA ARG A 197 8.38 -18.71 7.46
C ARG A 197 7.24 -18.66 8.49
N SER A 198 6.00 -18.58 8.02
CA SER A 198 4.81 -18.63 8.90
C SER A 198 4.72 -19.95 9.66
N GLU A 199 4.95 -21.06 8.97
CA GLU A 199 5.00 -22.40 9.57
C GLU A 199 6.11 -22.52 10.64
N MET A 200 7.30 -22.00 10.35
CA MET A 200 8.41 -21.95 11.31
C MET A 200 8.09 -21.14 12.56
N LEU A 201 7.31 -20.06 12.43
CA LEU A 201 6.96 -19.19 13.56
C LEU A 201 5.76 -19.69 14.36
N ARG A 202 4.94 -20.59 13.80
CA ARG A 202 3.74 -21.13 14.46
C ARG A 202 4.02 -21.74 15.84
N PRO A 203 5.05 -22.59 16.05
CA PRO A 203 5.34 -23.14 17.37
C PRO A 203 5.69 -22.06 18.41
N PHE A 204 6.40 -21.00 18.00
CA PHE A 204 6.73 -19.86 18.86
C PHE A 204 5.49 -19.05 19.24
N GLN A 205 4.54 -18.91 18.32
CA GLN A 205 3.26 -18.27 18.62
C GLN A 205 2.44 -19.10 19.62
N GLU A 206 2.36 -20.40 19.43
CA GLU A 206 1.67 -21.33 20.34
C GLU A 206 2.32 -21.33 21.74
N GLU A 207 3.65 -21.35 21.79
CA GLU A 207 4.39 -21.23 23.05
C GLU A 207 4.14 -19.89 23.73
N PHE A 208 4.18 -18.78 22.97
CA PHE A 208 3.88 -17.46 23.49
C PHE A 208 2.46 -17.35 24.04
N GLU A 209 1.46 -17.89 23.36
CA GLU A 209 0.07 -17.92 23.81
C GLU A 209 -0.09 -18.76 25.09
N THR A 210 0.63 -19.89 25.17
CA THR A 210 0.67 -20.74 26.35
C THR A 210 1.25 -20.00 27.56
N ILE A 211 2.42 -19.39 27.41
CA ILE A 211 3.07 -18.58 28.44
C ILE A 211 2.16 -17.42 28.88
N GLN A 212 1.51 -16.73 27.93
CA GLN A 212 0.56 -15.65 28.23
C GLN A 212 -0.64 -16.15 29.03
N SER A 213 -1.13 -17.36 28.73
CA SER A 213 -2.25 -17.97 29.44
C SER A 213 -1.84 -18.34 30.89
N GLU A 214 -0.70 -19.00 31.06
CA GLU A 214 -0.15 -19.35 32.38
C GLU A 214 0.11 -18.10 33.23
N LEU A 215 0.72 -17.06 32.64
CA LEU A 215 0.96 -15.80 33.33
C LEU A 215 -0.34 -15.18 33.80
N ARG A 216 -1.38 -15.16 32.98
CA ARG A 216 -2.70 -14.64 33.34
C ARG A 216 -3.32 -15.41 34.48
N GLN A 217 -3.25 -16.74 34.45
CA GLN A 217 -3.78 -17.59 35.56
C GLN A 217 -3.05 -17.35 36.89
N LEU A 218 -1.72 -17.27 36.86
CA LEU A 218 -0.92 -16.98 38.06
C LEU A 218 -1.24 -15.59 38.62
N LEU A 219 -1.37 -14.59 37.73
CA LEU A 219 -1.71 -13.21 38.11
C LEU A 219 -3.11 -13.13 38.72
N VAL A 220 -4.11 -13.78 38.14
CA VAL A 220 -5.48 -13.83 38.69
C VAL A 220 -5.45 -14.45 40.08
N GLY A 221 -4.81 -15.61 40.26
CA GLY A 221 -4.70 -16.25 41.57
C GLY A 221 -3.99 -15.38 42.62
N GLN A 222 -2.97 -14.63 42.26
CA GLN A 222 -2.27 -13.70 43.16
C GLN A 222 -3.16 -12.51 43.53
N PHE A 223 -3.90 -11.94 42.61
CA PHE A 223 -4.82 -10.81 42.86
C PHE A 223 -5.97 -11.24 43.79
N GLU A 224 -6.58 -12.38 43.54
CA GLU A 224 -7.68 -12.91 44.33
C GLU A 224 -7.22 -13.22 45.76
N SER A 225 -6.03 -13.82 45.90
CA SER A 225 -5.48 -14.18 47.23
C SER A 225 -5.11 -12.95 48.07
N LYS A 226 -4.62 -11.89 47.45
CA LYS A 226 -4.15 -10.66 48.11
C LYS A 226 -5.20 -9.55 48.18
N LYS A 227 -6.36 -9.73 47.55
CA LYS A 227 -7.41 -8.69 47.37
C LYS A 227 -6.86 -7.38 46.80
N ALA A 228 -5.83 -7.49 45.98
CA ALA A 228 -5.22 -6.35 45.31
C ALA A 228 -5.91 -6.09 43.96
N SER A 229 -6.01 -4.86 43.55
CA SER A 229 -6.54 -4.49 42.23
C SER A 229 -5.45 -4.22 41.19
N THR A 230 -4.25 -3.85 41.62
CA THR A 230 -3.11 -3.54 40.77
C THR A 230 -1.78 -3.90 41.44
N PHE A 231 -0.77 -4.25 40.64
CA PHE A 231 0.61 -4.22 41.07
C PHE A 231 1.53 -3.83 39.92
N VAL A 232 2.74 -3.36 40.23
CA VAL A 232 3.75 -2.94 39.26
C VAL A 232 4.95 -3.86 39.37
N TYR A 233 5.44 -4.33 38.23
CA TYR A 233 6.69 -5.07 38.11
C TYR A 233 7.45 -4.57 36.88
N ASN A 234 8.68 -4.12 37.08
CA ASN A 234 9.46 -3.40 36.10
C ASN A 234 8.68 -2.22 35.49
N ASP A 235 8.65 -2.10 34.17
CA ASP A 235 7.95 -1.05 33.42
C ASP A 235 6.47 -1.34 33.17
N TYR A 236 5.93 -2.40 33.77
CA TYR A 236 4.56 -2.84 33.51
C TYR A 236 3.68 -2.68 34.75
N MET A 237 2.47 -2.22 34.51
CA MET A 237 1.39 -2.19 35.48
C MET A 237 0.38 -3.28 35.14
N TYR A 238 0.10 -4.13 36.09
CA TYR A 238 -0.89 -5.23 36.00
C TYR A 238 -2.13 -4.83 36.77
N THR A 239 -3.29 -4.87 36.11
CA THR A 239 -4.57 -4.50 36.68
C THR A 239 -5.52 -5.70 36.61
N TYR A 240 -6.06 -6.11 37.76
CA TYR A 240 -7.08 -7.13 37.83
C TYR A 240 -8.43 -6.58 37.37
N LEU A 241 -9.04 -7.31 36.45
CA LEU A 241 -10.39 -7.00 35.96
C LEU A 241 -11.34 -8.10 36.45
N GLU A 242 -12.26 -7.72 37.29
CA GLU A 242 -13.27 -8.65 37.82
C GLU A 242 -14.13 -9.24 36.69
N PRO A 243 -14.59 -10.48 36.88
CA PRO A 243 -15.56 -11.07 35.96
C PRO A 243 -16.78 -10.16 35.81
N SER A 244 -17.21 -9.97 34.61
CA SER A 244 -18.39 -9.15 34.31
C SER A 244 -19.25 -9.81 33.23
N VAL A 245 -20.50 -9.43 33.18
CA VAL A 245 -21.41 -9.86 32.11
C VAL A 245 -21.47 -8.77 31.07
N ARG A 246 -20.99 -9.09 29.87
CA ARG A 246 -21.11 -8.21 28.71
C ARG A 246 -22.44 -8.48 28.01
N LYS A 247 -23.29 -7.47 27.98
CA LYS A 247 -24.50 -7.51 27.14
C LYS A 247 -24.15 -7.14 25.72
N SER A 248 -24.44 -7.99 24.79
CA SER A 248 -24.29 -7.74 23.36
C SER A 248 -25.58 -8.07 22.63
N VAL A 249 -25.83 -7.36 21.55
CA VAL A 249 -27.00 -7.61 20.71
C VAL A 249 -26.72 -8.79 19.80
N ASP A 250 -27.64 -9.75 19.74
CA ASP A 250 -27.58 -10.86 18.80
C ASP A 250 -28.13 -10.39 17.44
N THR A 251 -27.21 -9.92 16.57
CA THR A 251 -27.54 -9.37 15.26
C THR A 251 -28.16 -10.39 14.29
N ALA A 252 -27.93 -11.68 14.49
CA ALA A 252 -28.54 -12.72 13.67
C ALA A 252 -30.05 -12.86 13.96
N LYS A 253 -30.39 -12.90 15.24
CA LYS A 253 -31.80 -12.93 15.67
C LYS A 253 -32.56 -11.63 15.39
N MET A 254 -31.87 -10.51 15.40
CA MET A 254 -32.46 -9.22 15.01
C MET A 254 -32.90 -9.19 13.55
N LYS A 255 -32.09 -9.76 12.67
CA LYS A 255 -32.41 -9.85 11.23
C LYS A 255 -33.61 -10.75 10.97
N GLU A 256 -33.81 -11.78 11.76
CA GLU A 256 -34.95 -12.71 11.63
C GLU A 256 -36.26 -12.13 12.17
N ALA A 257 -36.22 -11.35 13.26
CA ALA A 257 -37.43 -10.96 13.99
C ALA A 257 -37.85 -9.49 13.82
N GLY A 258 -37.02 -8.63 13.22
CA GLY A 258 -37.35 -7.20 13.01
C GLY A 258 -37.52 -6.37 14.26
N ILE A 259 -37.09 -6.85 15.44
CA ILE A 259 -37.28 -6.19 16.73
C ILE A 259 -35.95 -6.11 17.48
N TYR A 260 -35.59 -4.95 18.01
CA TYR A 260 -34.26 -4.67 18.57
C TYR A 260 -34.07 -5.07 20.04
N GLU A 261 -35.11 -4.99 20.85
CA GLU A 261 -34.99 -5.00 22.31
C GLU A 261 -35.06 -6.38 22.98
N ASP A 262 -35.59 -7.40 22.32
CA ASP A 262 -35.85 -8.70 22.93
C ASP A 262 -34.68 -9.70 22.81
N TYR A 263 -33.56 -9.30 22.15
CA TYR A 263 -32.47 -10.22 21.81
C TYR A 263 -31.10 -9.78 22.29
N ILE A 264 -31.01 -9.42 23.57
CA ILE A 264 -29.73 -9.13 24.21
C ILE A 264 -29.09 -10.48 24.59
N LYS A 265 -27.93 -10.78 24.01
CA LYS A 265 -27.11 -11.93 24.42
C LYS A 265 -26.22 -11.52 25.58
N GLU A 266 -26.38 -12.16 26.72
CA GLU A 266 -25.46 -12.02 27.84
C GLU A 266 -24.33 -13.03 27.68
N THR A 267 -23.08 -12.54 27.56
CA THR A 267 -21.89 -13.37 27.50
C THR A 267 -21.10 -13.14 28.80
N PRO A 268 -20.97 -14.15 29.66
CA PRO A 268 -20.16 -14.02 30.87
C PRO A 268 -18.70 -13.81 30.46
N THR A 269 -18.02 -12.87 31.08
CA THR A 269 -16.57 -12.71 30.99
C THR A 269 -15.91 -13.33 32.18
N VAL A 270 -14.75 -13.93 31.97
CA VAL A 270 -13.92 -14.44 33.06
C VAL A 270 -12.98 -13.34 33.57
N ALA A 271 -12.49 -13.52 34.80
CA ALA A 271 -11.46 -12.65 35.35
C ALA A 271 -10.26 -12.57 34.40
N SER A 272 -9.74 -11.39 34.21
CA SER A 272 -8.59 -11.17 33.35
C SER A 272 -7.63 -10.14 33.92
N VAL A 273 -6.43 -10.08 33.35
CA VAL A 273 -5.41 -9.10 33.72
C VAL A 273 -5.08 -8.25 32.51
N ARG A 274 -5.17 -6.92 32.66
CA ARG A 274 -4.66 -5.96 31.69
C ARG A 274 -3.21 -5.61 32.02
N ILE A 275 -2.34 -5.77 31.06
CA ILE A 275 -0.92 -5.40 31.14
C ILE A 275 -0.73 -4.11 30.34
N THR A 276 -0.20 -3.07 30.97
CA THR A 276 0.03 -1.79 30.30
C THR A 276 1.47 -1.36 30.58
N LYS A 277 2.21 -1.00 29.52
CA LYS A 277 3.54 -0.39 29.63
C LYS A 277 3.39 1.02 30.19
N ARG A 278 4.14 1.34 31.26
CA ARG A 278 4.17 2.70 31.81
C ARG A 278 4.82 3.65 30.80
N LYS A 279 4.21 4.79 30.57
CA LYS A 279 4.90 5.91 29.90
C LYS A 279 5.94 6.42 30.90
N THR A 280 7.21 6.31 30.57
CA THR A 280 8.25 7.08 31.26
C THR A 280 8.04 8.53 30.82
N ASP A 281 7.62 9.38 31.76
CA ASP A 281 7.71 10.82 31.55
C ASP A 281 9.20 11.16 31.48
N ASP A 282 9.69 11.45 30.28
CA ASP A 282 10.97 12.11 30.09
C ASP A 282 10.88 13.51 30.69
N LYS A 283 11.09 13.58 32.01
CA LYS A 283 11.48 14.83 32.66
C LYS A 283 12.98 14.81 32.77
N HIS A 284 13.65 15.46 31.79
CA HIS A 284 14.91 16.14 32.00
C HIS A 284 14.97 17.33 31.05
#